data_1a493f0d4c041e3fa3f0d90314e1a0b8
#
_entry.id   1a493f0d4c041e3fa3f0d90314e1a0b8
#
_cell.length_a   1.000
_cell.length_b   1.000
_cell.length_c   1.000
_cell.angle_alpha   90.00
_cell.angle_beta   90.00
_cell.angle_gamma   90.00
#
_symmetry.space_group_name_H-M   'P 1'
#
loop_
_entity.id
_entity.type
_entity.pdbx_description
1 polymer ?
#
loop_
_entity_poly.entity_id
_entity_poly.type
_entity_poly.pdbx_seq_one_letter_code
_entity_poly.pdbx_strand_id
1 'polypeptide(L)'
;MPAQTTLGQGVPAAGTVTMFTTTWCGYCRRLKSQMQREGIGFTEVDIEQEPGTAEFVMSVNRGNRTVPTLLFPDGSAATNPTIAEVRDRLG
;
A
#
# COMPACT_ATOMS: atom_id res chain seq x y z
N MET A 1 2.22 21.35 -1.98
CA MET A 1 2.29 21.00 -2.34
C MET A 1 1.76 20.23 -2.54
N PRO A 2 1.60 20.09 -2.57
CA PRO A 2 1.21 19.52 -2.83
C PRO A 2 0.86 18.49 -2.96
N ALA A 3 0.50 18.48 -2.97
CA ALA A 3 0.15 17.57 -3.02
C ALA A 3 0.48 16.68 -3.36
N GLN A 4 0.39 16.51 -3.21
CA GLN A 4 0.84 15.64 -3.55
C GLN A 4 0.19 14.63 -3.95
N THR A 5 0.52 14.31 -5.06
CA THR A 5 -0.10 13.09 -5.32
C THR A 5 0.51 12.06 -4.46
N THR A 6 -0.14 10.99 -4.20
CA THR A 6 0.41 9.93 -3.38
C THR A 6 1.72 9.44 -3.89
N LEU A 7 1.83 9.18 -5.17
CA LEU A 7 3.05 8.63 -5.74
C LEU A 7 4.10 9.68 -5.94
N GLY A 8 3.70 10.84 -6.34
CA GLY A 8 4.65 11.88 -6.64
C GLY A 8 5.35 12.39 -5.41
N GLN A 9 4.73 12.27 -4.28
CA GLN A 9 5.25 12.80 -3.08
C GLN A 9 5.83 11.78 -2.21
N GLY A 10 5.90 10.58 -2.68
CA GLY A 10 6.67 9.60 -2.02
C GLY A 10 5.95 8.84 -0.96
N VAL A 11 6.59 8.72 0.17
CA VAL A 11 6.35 7.65 1.09
C VAL A 11 5.41 8.03 2.21
N PRO A 12 4.77 7.04 2.85
CA PRO A 12 3.93 7.32 4.01
C PRO A 12 4.75 7.75 5.22
N ALA A 13 4.08 8.32 6.18
CA ALA A 13 4.71 8.72 7.43
C ALA A 13 5.28 7.51 8.17
N ALA A 14 6.29 7.76 9.01
CA ALA A 14 6.89 6.70 9.80
C ALA A 14 5.84 5.94 10.59
N GLY A 15 5.95 4.62 10.59
CA GLY A 15 5.02 3.75 11.30
C GLY A 15 3.73 3.46 10.56
N THR A 16 3.55 4.00 9.37
CA THR A 16 2.34 3.79 8.57
C THR A 16 2.70 3.24 7.21
N VAL A 17 1.70 2.78 6.48
CA VAL A 17 1.88 2.28 5.11
C VAL A 17 0.82 2.88 4.20
N THR A 18 1.11 2.87 2.89
CA THR A 18 0.10 3.12 1.87
C THR A 18 -0.29 1.78 1.27
N MET A 19 -1.58 1.45 1.29
CA MET A 19 -2.07 0.20 0.71
C MET A 19 -2.78 0.48 -0.59
N PHE A 20 -2.23 -0.05 -1.67
CA PHE A 20 -2.85 0.00 -2.99
C PHE A 20 -3.82 -1.17 -3.10
N THR A 21 -5.06 -0.90 -3.45
CA THR A 21 -6.16 -1.83 -3.34
C THR A 21 -7.14 -1.69 -4.50
N THR A 22 -8.10 -2.60 -4.56
CA THR A 22 -9.30 -2.46 -5.38
C THR A 22 -10.51 -2.78 -4.51
N THR A 23 -11.69 -2.36 -4.94
CA THR A 23 -12.90 -2.54 -4.14
C THR A 23 -13.33 -4.00 -4.04
N TRP A 24 -12.87 -4.84 -4.97
CA TRP A 24 -13.27 -6.25 -5.03
C TRP A 24 -12.22 -7.22 -4.46
N CYS A 25 -11.17 -6.70 -3.85
CA CYS A 25 -10.04 -7.52 -3.43
C CYS A 25 -10.24 -8.08 -2.02
N GLY A 26 -10.44 -9.39 -1.92
CA GLY A 26 -10.61 -10.05 -0.63
C GLY A 26 -9.34 -10.03 0.23
N TYR A 27 -8.19 -10.21 -0.41
CA TYR A 27 -6.90 -10.14 0.30
C TYR A 27 -6.65 -8.75 0.87
N CYS A 28 -7.06 -7.71 0.14
CA CYS A 28 -6.93 -6.33 0.62
C CYS A 28 -7.78 -6.11 1.87
N ARG A 29 -9.02 -6.58 1.86
CA ARG A 29 -9.91 -6.44 3.01
C ARG A 29 -9.36 -7.17 4.22
N ARG A 30 -8.81 -8.36 4.00
CA ARG A 30 -8.23 -9.16 5.07
C ARG A 30 -7.03 -8.46 5.71
N LEU A 31 -6.11 -7.98 4.88
CA LEU A 31 -4.92 -7.29 5.37
C LEU A 31 -5.29 -6.00 6.09
N LYS A 32 -6.24 -5.25 5.55
CA LYS A 32 -6.75 -4.05 6.17
C LYS A 32 -7.28 -4.34 7.57
N SER A 33 -8.08 -5.38 7.70
CA SER A 33 -8.63 -5.78 9.00
C SER A 33 -7.52 -6.14 9.98
N GLN A 34 -6.50 -6.86 9.51
CA GLN A 34 -5.37 -7.24 10.35
C GLN A 34 -4.59 -6.02 10.80
N MET A 35 -4.35 -5.06 9.90
CA MET A 35 -3.65 -3.83 10.27
C MET A 35 -4.44 -3.02 11.29
N GLN A 36 -5.75 -2.96 11.13
CA GLN A 36 -6.60 -2.27 12.10
C GLN A 36 -6.49 -2.88 13.48
N ARG A 37 -6.51 -4.21 13.56
CA ARG A 37 -6.38 -4.90 14.85
C ARG A 37 -5.03 -4.69 15.49
N GLU A 38 -3.98 -4.54 14.67
CA GLU A 38 -2.62 -4.34 15.18
C GLU A 38 -2.32 -2.87 15.46
N GLY A 39 -3.26 -1.98 15.18
CA GLY A 39 -3.03 -0.56 15.39
C GLY A 39 -2.09 0.08 14.39
N ILE A 40 -1.90 -0.54 13.23
CA ILE A 40 -1.03 -0.01 12.17
C ILE A 40 -1.83 0.99 11.33
N GLY A 41 -1.35 2.23 11.28
CA GLY A 41 -1.98 3.25 10.45
C GLY A 41 -1.71 3.02 8.97
N PHE A 42 -2.69 3.30 8.13
CA PHE A 42 -2.50 3.14 6.69
C PHE A 42 -3.40 4.10 5.94
N THR A 43 -2.96 4.43 4.72
CA THR A 43 -3.77 5.14 3.75
C THR A 43 -4.14 4.16 2.65
N GLU A 44 -5.40 4.13 2.29
CA GLU A 44 -5.89 3.21 1.27
C GLU A 44 -6.04 3.94 -0.05
N VAL A 45 -5.47 3.38 -1.12
CA VAL A 45 -5.52 3.98 -2.45
C VAL A 45 -6.11 2.96 -3.41
N ASP A 46 -7.25 3.30 -4.00
CA ASP A 46 -7.90 2.44 -5.00
C ASP A 46 -7.26 2.73 -6.35
N ILE A 47 -6.55 1.75 -6.90
CA ILE A 47 -5.80 1.96 -8.13
C ILE A 47 -6.68 2.12 -9.36
N GLU A 48 -7.96 1.80 -9.24
CA GLU A 48 -8.91 2.00 -10.33
C GLU A 48 -9.52 3.40 -10.32
N GLN A 49 -9.36 4.12 -9.21
CA GLN A 49 -9.95 5.45 -9.04
C GLN A 49 -8.91 6.55 -9.08
N GLU A 50 -7.67 6.27 -8.65
CA GLU A 50 -6.62 7.28 -8.54
C GLU A 50 -5.68 7.19 -9.73
N PRO A 51 -5.61 8.23 -10.58
CA PRO A 51 -4.74 8.19 -11.76
C PRO A 51 -3.28 7.95 -11.40
N GLY A 52 -2.62 7.13 -12.19
CA GLY A 52 -1.19 6.87 -12.04
C GLY A 52 -0.83 5.80 -11.02
N THR A 53 -1.78 5.39 -10.20
CA THR A 53 -1.46 4.46 -9.12
C THR A 53 -1.35 3.02 -9.60
N ALA A 54 -2.14 2.63 -10.61
CA ALA A 54 -2.00 1.31 -11.21
C ALA A 54 -0.62 1.15 -11.84
N GLU A 55 -0.10 2.20 -12.46
CA GLU A 55 1.23 2.18 -13.06
C GLU A 55 2.31 1.96 -12.02
N PHE A 56 2.16 2.58 -10.84
CA PHE A 56 3.10 2.33 -9.76
C PHE A 56 3.07 0.86 -9.34
N VAL A 57 1.88 0.32 -9.14
CA VAL A 57 1.74 -1.09 -8.74
C VAL A 57 2.35 -2.00 -9.79
N MET A 58 2.14 -1.71 -11.07
CA MET A 58 2.74 -2.48 -12.14
C MET A 58 4.26 -2.37 -12.12
N SER A 59 4.79 -1.21 -11.80
CA SER A 59 6.24 -1.00 -11.79
C SER A 59 6.95 -1.85 -10.75
N VAL A 60 6.29 -2.18 -9.65
CA VAL A 60 6.89 -3.01 -8.61
C VAL A 60 6.47 -4.48 -8.68
N ASN A 61 5.59 -4.82 -9.63
CA ASN A 61 5.05 -6.18 -9.76
C ASN A 61 5.25 -6.72 -11.18
N ARG A 62 6.32 -6.33 -11.83
CA ARG A 62 6.69 -6.84 -13.16
C ARG A 62 5.58 -6.65 -14.19
N GLY A 63 4.89 -5.51 -14.13
CA GLY A 63 3.83 -5.19 -15.06
C GLY A 63 2.45 -5.65 -14.66
N ASN A 64 2.31 -6.30 -13.50
CA ASN A 64 1.01 -6.79 -13.02
C ASN A 64 0.37 -5.82 -12.05
N ARG A 65 -0.96 -5.76 -12.07
CA ARG A 65 -1.73 -4.92 -11.16
C ARG A 65 -2.09 -5.66 -9.88
N THR A 66 -1.11 -6.32 -9.27
CA THR A 66 -1.35 -7.16 -8.11
C THR A 66 -1.67 -6.31 -6.88
N VAL A 67 -2.77 -6.60 -6.23
CA VAL A 67 -3.16 -5.95 -4.98
C VAL A 67 -3.43 -7.03 -3.93
N PRO A 68 -3.21 -6.75 -2.66
CA PRO A 68 -2.70 -5.50 -2.11
C PRO A 68 -1.20 -5.34 -2.34
N THR A 69 -0.77 -4.13 -2.61
CA THR A 69 0.65 -3.78 -2.63
C THR A 69 0.82 -2.68 -1.59
N LEU A 70 1.80 -2.83 -0.72
CA LEU A 70 2.08 -1.85 0.33
C LEU A 70 3.33 -1.08 0.01
N LEU A 71 3.28 0.22 0.28
CA LEU A 71 4.44 1.11 0.19
C LEU A 71 4.83 1.51 1.61
N PHE A 72 6.10 1.37 1.93
CA PHE A 72 6.63 1.60 3.28
C PHE A 72 7.36 2.94 3.37
N PRO A 73 7.58 3.45 4.60
CA PRO A 73 8.24 4.75 4.77
C PRO A 73 9.62 4.85 4.15
N ASP A 74 10.34 3.73 4.02
CA ASP A 74 11.67 3.74 3.41
C ASP A 74 11.63 3.71 1.88
N GLY A 75 10.45 3.74 1.29
CA GLY A 75 10.28 3.69 -0.16
C GLY A 75 10.18 2.30 -0.74
N SER A 76 10.37 1.26 0.06
CA SER A 76 10.24 -0.10 -0.42
C SER A 76 8.78 -0.51 -0.52
N ALA A 77 8.50 -1.55 -1.31
CA ALA A 77 7.16 -2.05 -1.51
C ALA A 77 7.12 -3.55 -1.28
N ALA A 78 5.96 -4.05 -0.92
CA ALA A 78 5.74 -5.49 -0.77
C ALA A 78 4.38 -5.85 -1.35
N THR A 79 4.32 -7.00 -2.01
CA THR A 79 3.10 -7.48 -2.64
C THR A 79 2.46 -8.55 -1.77
N ASN A 80 1.22 -8.30 -1.37
CA ASN A 80 0.45 -9.22 -0.54
C ASN A 80 1.24 -9.74 0.66
N PRO A 81 1.84 -8.84 1.46
CA PRO A 81 2.64 -9.28 2.61
C PRO A 81 1.75 -9.84 3.71
N THR A 82 2.34 -10.67 4.57
CA THR A 82 1.67 -11.09 5.79
C THR A 82 1.70 -9.94 6.79
N ILE A 83 0.80 -10.00 7.78
CA ILE A 83 0.80 -8.97 8.83
C ILE A 83 2.11 -8.99 9.61
N ALA A 84 2.73 -10.15 9.78
CA ALA A 84 4.03 -10.25 10.43
C ALA A 84 5.11 -9.52 9.65
N GLU A 85 5.11 -9.66 8.33
CA GLU A 85 6.05 -8.94 7.48
C GLU A 85 5.86 -7.43 7.58
N VAL A 86 4.59 -6.99 7.63
CA VAL A 86 4.30 -5.58 7.77
C VAL A 86 4.88 -5.03 9.07
N ARG A 87 4.63 -5.75 10.18
CA ARG A 87 5.16 -5.33 11.49
C ARG A 87 6.68 -5.26 11.48
N ASP A 88 7.31 -6.28 10.93
CA ASP A 88 8.77 -6.34 10.89
C ASP A 88 9.37 -5.17 10.10
N ARG A 89 8.74 -4.82 9.00
CA ARG A 89 9.26 -3.75 8.15
C ARG A 89 9.00 -2.36 8.69
N LEU A 90 8.02 -2.23 9.55
CA LEU A 90 7.75 -0.95 10.22
C LEU A 90 8.60 -0.77 11.48
N GLY A 91 9.19 -1.83 11.93
CA GLY A 91 10.02 -1.78 13.10
C GLY A 91 9.27 -1.85 14.37
#